data_971f3c2443540fcd79970c3a19db9dea
#
_entry.id   971f3c2443540fcd79970c3a19db9dea
#
_cell.length_a   1.000
_cell.length_b   1.000
_cell.length_c   1.000
_cell.angle_alpha   90.00
_cell.angle_beta   90.00
_cell.angle_gamma   90.00
#
_symmetry.space_group_name_H-M   'P 1'
#
loop_
_entity.id
_entity.type
_entity.pdbx_description
1 polymer ?
#
loop_
_entity_poly.entity_id
_entity_poly.type
_entity_poly.pdbx_seq_one_letter_code
_entity_poly.pdbx_strand_id
1 'polypeptide(L)'
;MIKKFLIFSAIVIFFVSNAQVLDEYPKNQEFYEGGMVNFYKEAHDYLAAANFKKCSDQEIYQPRFVVTKDAAVKLVKDNDTANIAKNRCAYDLSLELLKNLKHWKPAEVKGGKFGALAEFILYPNDVMENYKEGYNANNYVLSAQYPKGYERFRKDFHDEFMSLFTDYHINGNVNLEFYINQKGEIANPRIYPEIYDPKFNIDFLRTLSRLKKVWKPALYSNIPIKEKIVYPINFSTNFYER
;
A
#
# COMPACT_ATOMS: atom_id res chain seq x y z
N MET A 1 22.78 -66.89 -15.62
CA MET A 1 21.89 -66.21 -14.66
C MET A 1 22.27 -64.72 -14.64
N ILE A 2 21.47 -63.88 -15.27
CA ILE A 2 21.72 -62.42 -15.38
C ILE A 2 20.74 -61.74 -14.42
N LYS A 3 21.27 -61.21 -13.30
CA LYS A 3 20.50 -60.42 -12.33
C LYS A 3 20.20 -59.04 -12.92
N LYS A 4 18.91 -58.78 -13.24
CA LYS A 4 18.43 -57.44 -13.62
C LYS A 4 18.37 -56.58 -12.36
N PHE A 5 19.21 -55.55 -12.29
CA PHE A 5 19.14 -54.50 -11.28
C PHE A 5 18.14 -53.44 -11.77
N LEU A 6 16.98 -53.35 -11.13
CA LEU A 6 15.99 -52.30 -11.36
C LEU A 6 16.41 -51.09 -10.54
N ILE A 7 16.96 -50.05 -11.18
CA ILE A 7 17.24 -48.74 -10.57
C ILE A 7 15.90 -47.98 -10.54
N PHE A 8 15.34 -47.84 -9.34
CA PHE A 8 14.15 -47.01 -9.10
C PHE A 8 14.65 -45.55 -8.96
N SER A 9 14.56 -44.78 -10.05
CA SER A 9 14.89 -43.35 -10.04
C SER A 9 13.71 -42.60 -9.39
N ALA A 10 13.86 -42.21 -8.15
CA ALA A 10 12.90 -41.33 -7.47
C ALA A 10 13.03 -39.90 -8.02
N ILE A 11 12.10 -39.51 -8.89
CA ILE A 11 11.98 -38.11 -9.34
C ILE A 11 11.44 -37.28 -8.19
N VAL A 12 12.32 -36.56 -7.48
CA VAL A 12 11.93 -35.56 -6.49
C VAL A 12 11.46 -34.33 -7.25
N ILE A 13 10.14 -34.18 -7.38
CA ILE A 13 9.52 -32.97 -7.93
C ILE A 13 9.60 -31.90 -6.86
N PHE A 14 10.55 -30.97 -7.00
CA PHE A 14 10.59 -29.74 -6.22
C PHE A 14 9.45 -28.85 -6.69
N PHE A 15 8.34 -28.84 -5.97
CA PHE A 15 7.36 -27.77 -6.11
C PHE A 15 8.00 -26.47 -5.60
N VAL A 16 8.49 -25.65 -6.50
CA VAL A 16 8.83 -24.26 -6.21
C VAL A 16 7.49 -23.54 -6.02
N SER A 17 6.96 -23.56 -4.82
CA SER A 17 5.83 -22.70 -4.48
C SER A 17 6.31 -21.27 -4.50
N ASN A 18 6.07 -20.56 -5.60
CA ASN A 18 6.15 -19.10 -5.59
C ASN A 18 5.19 -18.63 -4.49
N ALA A 19 5.73 -18.15 -3.40
CA ALA A 19 4.92 -17.57 -2.34
C ALA A 19 4.28 -16.30 -2.90
N GLN A 20 3.02 -16.41 -3.32
CA GLN A 20 2.25 -15.28 -3.82
C GLN A 20 2.08 -14.28 -2.67
N VAL A 21 2.58 -13.08 -2.85
CA VAL A 21 2.39 -11.96 -1.92
C VAL A 21 1.21 -11.15 -2.44
N LEU A 22 0.23 -10.90 -1.57
CA LEU A 22 -0.90 -10.04 -1.88
C LEU A 22 -0.45 -8.58 -1.86
N ASP A 23 -0.96 -7.78 -2.78
CA ASP A 23 -0.63 -6.35 -2.87
C ASP A 23 -1.22 -5.51 -1.72
N GLU A 24 -2.18 -6.08 -0.99
CA GLU A 24 -2.79 -5.49 0.20
C GLU A 24 -3.47 -6.58 1.04
N TYR A 25 -3.79 -6.26 2.28
CA TYR A 25 -4.60 -7.11 3.12
C TYR A 25 -6.05 -7.17 2.62
N PRO A 26 -6.71 -8.34 2.71
CA PRO A 26 -8.13 -8.45 2.45
C PRO A 26 -8.93 -7.48 3.32
N LYS A 27 -10.07 -7.03 2.80
CA LYS A 27 -10.96 -6.13 3.53
C LYS A 27 -11.28 -6.71 4.92
N ASN A 28 -11.24 -5.87 5.95
CA ASN A 28 -11.45 -6.22 7.37
C ASN A 28 -10.36 -7.11 7.99
N GLN A 29 -9.18 -7.19 7.38
CA GLN A 29 -8.01 -7.79 8.00
C GLN A 29 -6.93 -6.74 8.22
N GLU A 30 -6.18 -6.92 9.30
CA GLU A 30 -5.05 -6.05 9.66
C GLU A 30 -3.80 -6.88 9.85
N PHE A 31 -2.65 -6.27 9.63
CA PHE A 31 -1.35 -6.92 9.65
C PHE A 31 -0.81 -7.22 11.07
N TYR A 32 -1.56 -6.84 12.11
CA TYR A 32 -1.14 -6.99 13.50
C TYR A 32 -2.26 -7.61 14.36
N GLU A 33 -1.91 -8.45 15.32
CA GLU A 33 -2.86 -9.02 16.26
C GLU A 33 -3.48 -7.93 17.14
N GLY A 34 -4.81 -7.92 17.26
CA GLY A 34 -5.53 -6.86 17.95
C GLY A 34 -5.62 -5.55 17.16
N GLY A 35 -5.15 -5.53 15.89
CA GLY A 35 -5.33 -4.41 14.96
C GLY A 35 -4.39 -3.24 15.19
N MET A 36 -4.66 -2.13 14.49
CA MET A 36 -3.81 -0.95 14.50
C MET A 36 -3.69 -0.28 15.88
N VAL A 37 -4.74 -0.33 16.69
CA VAL A 37 -4.69 0.21 18.05
C VAL A 37 -3.69 -0.55 18.90
N ASN A 38 -3.71 -1.90 18.83
CA ASN A 38 -2.74 -2.72 19.56
C ASN A 38 -1.32 -2.55 19.01
N PHE A 39 -1.17 -2.45 17.69
CA PHE A 39 0.11 -2.13 17.07
C PHE A 39 0.74 -0.86 17.64
N TYR A 40 -0.01 0.24 17.69
CA TYR A 40 0.51 1.51 18.22
C TYR A 40 0.73 1.48 19.73
N LYS A 41 -0.06 0.70 20.47
CA LYS A 41 0.18 0.49 21.90
C LYS A 41 1.52 -0.21 22.14
N GLU A 42 1.77 -1.32 21.46
CA GLU A 42 3.03 -2.05 21.60
C GLU A 42 4.23 -1.26 21.05
N ALA A 43 4.02 -0.45 19.99
CA ALA A 43 5.04 0.47 19.50
C ALA A 43 5.40 1.52 20.55
N HIS A 44 4.41 2.12 21.21
CA HIS A 44 4.62 3.04 22.33
C HIS A 44 5.39 2.37 23.46
N ASP A 45 4.92 1.22 23.95
CA ASP A 45 5.52 0.48 25.05
C ASP A 45 7.00 0.14 24.75
N TYR A 46 7.30 -0.32 23.54
CA TYR A 46 8.66 -0.62 23.10
C TYR A 46 9.55 0.61 23.03
N LEU A 47 9.10 1.70 22.38
CA LEU A 47 9.89 2.93 22.22
C LEU A 47 10.15 3.62 23.56
N ALA A 48 9.18 3.62 24.46
CA ALA A 48 9.33 4.18 25.80
C ALA A 48 10.34 3.38 26.66
N ALA A 49 10.26 2.06 26.61
CA ALA A 49 11.16 1.18 27.36
C ALA A 49 12.62 1.26 26.86
N ALA A 50 12.83 1.44 25.57
CA ALA A 50 14.16 1.49 24.96
C ALA A 50 14.84 2.86 25.07
N ASN A 51 14.16 3.87 25.59
CA ASN A 51 14.67 5.23 25.81
C ASN A 51 15.32 5.88 24.56
N PHE A 52 14.62 5.75 23.42
CA PHE A 52 15.09 6.33 22.18
C PHE A 52 15.13 7.87 22.24
N LYS A 53 16.08 8.45 21.50
CA LYS A 53 16.17 9.90 21.36
C LYS A 53 14.93 10.45 20.62
N LYS A 54 14.41 11.58 21.09
CA LYS A 54 13.34 12.32 20.43
C LYS A 54 13.71 12.69 18.99
N CYS A 55 12.78 12.46 18.05
CA CYS A 55 12.88 12.96 16.70
C CYS A 55 12.43 14.43 16.59
N SER A 56 12.66 15.05 15.44
CA SER A 56 12.10 16.35 15.11
C SER A 56 10.58 16.27 14.97
N ASP A 57 9.87 17.33 15.35
CA ASP A 57 8.42 17.45 15.21
C ASP A 57 7.95 17.50 13.75
N GLN A 58 8.88 17.56 12.79
CA GLN A 58 8.60 17.53 11.36
C GLN A 58 8.87 16.18 10.71
N GLU A 59 9.32 15.21 11.50
CA GLU A 59 9.65 13.88 10.97
C GLU A 59 8.47 12.91 11.04
N ILE A 60 8.10 12.37 9.90
CA ILE A 60 7.07 11.35 9.73
C ILE A 60 7.51 10.36 8.66
N TYR A 61 7.29 9.07 8.87
CA TYR A 61 7.66 8.07 7.89
C TYR A 61 6.55 7.02 7.69
N GLN A 62 6.46 6.50 6.48
CA GLN A 62 5.49 5.47 6.08
C GLN A 62 6.26 4.26 5.51
N PRO A 63 6.75 3.33 6.36
CA PRO A 63 7.41 2.12 5.89
C PRO A 63 6.44 1.22 5.15
N ARG A 64 6.87 0.67 4.02
CA ARG A 64 6.19 -0.42 3.32
C ARG A 64 6.93 -1.72 3.61
N PHE A 65 6.20 -2.75 3.95
CA PHE A 65 6.77 -4.05 4.30
C PHE A 65 5.82 -5.18 3.94
N VAL A 66 6.34 -6.38 3.85
CA VAL A 66 5.55 -7.60 3.67
C VAL A 66 5.54 -8.35 4.98
N VAL A 67 4.37 -8.68 5.50
CA VAL A 67 4.23 -9.73 6.50
C VAL A 67 4.10 -11.04 5.73
N THR A 68 5.05 -11.95 5.89
CA THR A 68 5.05 -13.24 5.18
C THR A 68 4.01 -14.19 5.75
N LYS A 69 3.71 -15.28 5.04
CA LYS A 69 2.80 -16.34 5.53
C LYS A 69 3.22 -16.93 6.88
N ASP A 70 4.50 -16.84 7.23
CA ASP A 70 5.09 -17.34 8.47
C ASP A 70 5.22 -16.25 9.54
N ALA A 71 4.50 -15.13 9.37
CA ALA A 71 4.52 -13.97 10.27
C ALA A 71 5.89 -13.25 10.39
N ALA A 72 6.83 -13.50 9.48
CA ALA A 72 8.08 -12.75 9.42
C ALA A 72 7.86 -11.45 8.61
N VAL A 73 8.62 -10.40 8.96
CA VAL A 73 8.54 -9.10 8.29
C VAL A 73 9.72 -8.90 7.35
N LYS A 74 9.42 -8.38 6.15
CA LYS A 74 10.43 -8.00 5.16
C LYS A 74 10.16 -6.58 4.70
N LEU A 75 11.11 -5.67 4.94
CA LEU A 75 11.01 -4.29 4.46
C LEU A 75 11.01 -4.26 2.93
N VAL A 76 10.11 -3.50 2.34
CA VAL A 76 10.16 -3.14 0.93
C VAL A 76 11.12 -1.97 0.77
N LYS A 77 12.08 -2.09 -0.15
CA LYS A 77 13.06 -1.04 -0.40
C LYS A 77 12.35 0.26 -0.82
N ASP A 78 12.59 1.31 -0.06
CA ASP A 78 12.19 2.66 -0.46
C ASP A 78 13.31 3.28 -1.32
N ASN A 79 12.96 3.73 -2.52
CA ASN A 79 13.89 4.37 -3.43
C ASN A 79 13.89 5.91 -3.29
N ASP A 80 12.99 6.48 -2.47
CA ASP A 80 12.97 7.91 -2.16
C ASP A 80 13.98 8.25 -1.06
N THR A 81 15.25 8.25 -1.46
CA THR A 81 16.36 8.55 -0.53
C THR A 81 16.29 9.96 0.05
N ALA A 82 15.67 10.91 -0.66
CA ALA A 82 15.47 12.27 -0.17
C ALA A 82 14.44 12.30 0.97
N ASN A 83 13.33 11.54 0.84
CA ASN A 83 12.36 11.40 1.91
C ASN A 83 12.96 10.69 3.14
N ILE A 84 13.75 9.63 2.93
CA ILE A 84 14.47 8.95 4.01
C ILE A 84 15.42 9.91 4.72
N ALA A 85 16.21 10.69 3.98
CA ALA A 85 17.16 11.63 4.58
C ALA A 85 16.46 12.73 5.39
N LYS A 86 15.33 13.25 4.89
CA LYS A 86 14.50 14.25 5.57
C LYS A 86 13.89 13.71 6.87
N ASN A 87 13.53 12.43 6.91
CA ASN A 87 12.80 11.80 8.01
C ASN A 87 13.64 10.68 8.67
N ARG A 88 14.94 10.91 8.80
CA ARG A 88 15.91 9.89 9.18
C ARG A 88 15.61 9.22 10.51
N CYS A 89 15.25 10.02 11.52
CA CYS A 89 14.93 9.50 12.84
C CYS A 89 13.65 8.64 12.81
N ALA A 90 12.58 9.13 12.20
CA ALA A 90 11.32 8.36 12.05
C ALA A 90 11.53 7.08 11.21
N TYR A 91 12.38 7.15 10.17
CA TYR A 91 12.77 5.97 9.39
C TYR A 91 13.47 4.92 10.25
N ASP A 92 14.50 5.31 10.98
CA ASP A 92 15.29 4.40 11.83
C ASP A 92 14.41 3.77 12.93
N LEU A 93 13.54 4.55 13.58
CA LEU A 93 12.58 4.03 14.56
C LEU A 93 11.58 3.06 13.91
N SER A 94 11.14 3.30 12.68
CA SER A 94 10.25 2.37 11.99
C SER A 94 10.92 1.02 11.74
N LEU A 95 12.22 1.00 11.42
CA LEU A 95 13.00 -0.23 11.29
C LEU A 95 13.12 -0.98 12.61
N GLU A 96 13.32 -0.26 13.72
CA GLU A 96 13.35 -0.86 15.06
C GLU A 96 12.01 -1.53 15.41
N LEU A 97 10.87 -0.88 15.10
CA LEU A 97 9.56 -1.48 15.30
C LEU A 97 9.37 -2.75 14.46
N LEU A 98 9.69 -2.68 13.16
CA LEU A 98 9.58 -3.84 12.26
C LEU A 98 10.43 -5.05 12.72
N LYS A 99 11.58 -4.78 13.33
CA LYS A 99 12.49 -5.81 13.84
C LYS A 99 12.06 -6.42 15.17
N ASN A 100 11.52 -5.62 16.07
CA ASN A 100 11.37 -5.98 17.48
C ASN A 100 9.94 -6.34 17.86
N LEU A 101 8.91 -5.79 17.24
CA LEU A 101 7.53 -6.20 17.47
C LEU A 101 7.29 -7.62 16.93
N LYS A 102 6.37 -8.38 17.56
CA LYS A 102 6.26 -9.84 17.33
C LYS A 102 4.88 -10.30 16.86
N HIS A 103 3.83 -9.53 17.11
CA HIS A 103 2.46 -9.97 16.86
C HIS A 103 1.99 -9.66 15.42
N TRP A 104 2.90 -9.91 14.45
CA TRP A 104 2.59 -9.77 13.03
C TRP A 104 1.64 -10.86 12.57
N LYS A 105 0.60 -10.48 11.86
CA LYS A 105 -0.45 -11.39 11.40
C LYS A 105 -0.45 -11.51 9.88
N PRO A 106 -0.22 -12.71 9.30
CA PRO A 106 -0.36 -12.94 7.86
C PRO A 106 -1.79 -12.69 7.38
N ALA A 107 -1.93 -12.35 6.10
CA ALA A 107 -3.25 -12.31 5.48
C ALA A 107 -3.84 -13.71 5.33
N GLU A 108 -5.16 -13.82 5.39
CA GLU A 108 -5.89 -15.07 5.22
C GLU A 108 -6.87 -14.98 4.04
N VAL A 109 -6.78 -15.92 3.11
CA VAL A 109 -7.70 -16.02 1.97
C VAL A 109 -8.17 -17.48 1.86
N LYS A 110 -9.46 -17.70 1.94
CA LYS A 110 -10.08 -19.03 1.86
C LYS A 110 -9.44 -20.06 2.80
N GLY A 111 -9.08 -19.64 4.01
CA GLY A 111 -8.44 -20.49 5.03
C GLY A 111 -6.94 -20.74 4.84
N GLY A 112 -6.33 -20.20 3.79
CA GLY A 112 -4.87 -20.24 3.58
C GLY A 112 -4.19 -18.96 4.04
N LYS A 113 -2.97 -19.09 4.59
CA LYS A 113 -2.12 -17.94 4.96
C LYS A 113 -1.27 -17.49 3.79
N PHE A 114 -1.27 -16.18 3.54
CA PHE A 114 -0.52 -15.52 2.47
C PHE A 114 0.35 -14.40 3.03
N GLY A 115 1.46 -14.16 2.37
CA GLY A 115 2.17 -12.90 2.58
C GLY A 115 1.35 -11.75 2.02
N ALA A 116 1.38 -10.59 2.68
CA ALA A 116 0.69 -9.40 2.17
C ALA A 116 1.51 -8.13 2.44
N LEU A 117 1.39 -7.18 1.52
CA LEU A 117 1.97 -5.86 1.67
C LEU A 117 1.18 -5.06 2.71
N ALA A 118 1.90 -4.38 3.58
CA ALA A 118 1.37 -3.51 4.62
C ALA A 118 2.17 -2.20 4.69
N GLU A 119 1.56 -1.19 5.27
CA GLU A 119 2.20 0.09 5.62
C GLU A 119 1.56 0.66 6.88
N PHE A 120 2.30 1.47 7.61
CA PHE A 120 1.77 2.27 8.72
C PHE A 120 2.38 3.67 8.71
N ILE A 121 1.78 4.58 9.45
CA ILE A 121 2.30 5.93 9.63
C ILE A 121 3.04 5.97 10.95
N LEU A 122 4.33 6.29 10.95
CA LEU A 122 5.07 6.58 12.17
C LEU A 122 5.32 8.09 12.27
N TYR A 123 4.60 8.72 13.18
CA TYR A 123 4.89 10.06 13.67
C TYR A 123 5.39 9.92 15.11
N PRO A 124 6.72 10.00 15.33
CA PRO A 124 7.32 9.64 16.61
C PRO A 124 6.75 10.41 17.82
N ASN A 125 6.43 11.69 17.64
CA ASN A 125 5.91 12.49 18.74
C ASN A 125 4.58 11.97 19.30
N ASP A 126 3.66 11.52 18.43
CA ASP A 126 2.38 10.99 18.90
C ASP A 126 2.52 9.60 19.52
N VAL A 127 3.49 8.80 19.04
CA VAL A 127 3.72 7.46 19.59
C VAL A 127 4.54 7.50 20.87
N MET A 128 5.46 8.45 21.03
CA MET A 128 6.36 8.51 22.19
C MET A 128 5.84 9.45 23.29
N GLU A 129 5.59 10.72 22.95
CA GLU A 129 5.33 11.77 23.94
C GLU A 129 3.83 12.04 24.16
N ASN A 130 3.05 12.00 23.08
CA ASN A 130 1.64 12.37 23.11
C ASN A 130 0.72 11.15 23.02
N TYR A 131 1.25 9.95 23.25
CA TYR A 131 0.47 8.73 23.15
C TYR A 131 -0.76 8.75 24.07
N LYS A 132 -1.87 8.30 23.51
CA LYS A 132 -3.13 8.11 24.24
C LYS A 132 -3.64 6.72 23.97
N GLU A 133 -4.23 6.08 24.97
CA GLU A 133 -4.87 4.79 24.77
C GLU A 133 -5.92 4.85 23.66
N GLY A 134 -5.96 3.83 22.81
CA GLY A 134 -6.83 3.81 21.63
C GLY A 134 -6.26 4.58 20.42
N TYR A 135 -5.04 5.08 20.49
CA TYR A 135 -4.42 5.78 19.36
C TYR A 135 -4.32 4.87 18.12
N ASN A 136 -4.70 5.45 16.98
CA ASN A 136 -4.49 4.89 15.64
C ASN A 136 -4.19 6.06 14.70
N ALA A 137 -3.00 6.11 14.12
CA ALA A 137 -2.58 7.22 13.27
C ALA A 137 -3.53 7.48 12.08
N ASN A 138 -4.16 6.44 11.55
CA ASN A 138 -5.08 6.57 10.42
C ASN A 138 -6.29 7.48 10.74
N ASN A 139 -6.67 7.61 12.01
CA ASN A 139 -7.79 8.45 12.44
C ASN A 139 -7.49 9.95 12.38
N TYR A 140 -6.22 10.32 12.23
CA TYR A 140 -5.75 11.72 12.23
C TYR A 140 -5.30 12.19 10.84
N VAL A 141 -5.49 11.37 9.82
CA VAL A 141 -5.15 11.71 8.43
C VAL A 141 -6.24 12.59 7.84
N LEU A 142 -5.84 13.73 7.31
CA LEU A 142 -6.66 14.52 6.39
C LEU A 142 -6.35 14.06 4.97
N SER A 143 -7.32 13.41 4.32
CA SER A 143 -7.12 12.81 3.00
C SER A 143 -6.76 13.81 1.91
N ALA A 144 -6.04 13.32 0.90
CA ALA A 144 -5.70 14.07 -0.29
C ALA A 144 -6.95 14.57 -1.03
N GLN A 145 -6.85 15.76 -1.59
CA GLN A 145 -8.00 16.41 -2.24
C GLN A 145 -7.67 16.86 -3.67
N TYR A 146 -8.49 16.42 -4.60
CA TYR A 146 -8.47 16.98 -5.96
C TYR A 146 -9.06 18.39 -5.97
N PRO A 147 -8.56 19.33 -6.80
CA PRO A 147 -9.15 20.65 -6.92
C PRO A 147 -10.64 20.59 -7.27
N LYS A 148 -11.48 21.18 -6.42
CA LYS A 148 -12.95 21.11 -6.46
C LYS A 148 -13.55 19.73 -6.12
N GLY A 149 -12.77 18.84 -5.47
CA GLY A 149 -13.24 17.58 -4.88
C GLY A 149 -13.27 16.38 -5.83
N TYR A 150 -13.69 15.25 -5.26
CA TYR A 150 -13.64 13.94 -5.92
C TYR A 150 -14.58 13.85 -7.15
N GLU A 151 -15.77 14.43 -7.09
CA GLU A 151 -16.70 14.46 -8.24
C GLU A 151 -16.10 15.21 -9.42
N ARG A 152 -15.30 16.24 -9.15
CA ARG A 152 -14.59 16.94 -10.22
C ARG A 152 -13.47 16.07 -10.80
N PHE A 153 -12.78 15.29 -10.00
CA PHE A 153 -11.81 14.32 -10.49
C PHE A 153 -12.47 13.30 -11.43
N ARG A 154 -13.60 12.72 -11.00
CA ARG A 154 -14.36 11.77 -11.82
C ARG A 154 -14.70 12.34 -13.18
N LYS A 155 -15.26 13.56 -13.19
CA LYS A 155 -15.63 14.23 -14.44
C LYS A 155 -14.40 14.51 -15.31
N ASP A 156 -13.35 15.10 -14.78
CA ASP A 156 -12.15 15.44 -15.54
C ASP A 156 -11.49 14.17 -16.10
N PHE A 157 -11.44 13.09 -15.32
CA PHE A 157 -10.91 11.80 -15.78
C PHE A 157 -11.76 11.20 -16.89
N HIS A 158 -13.07 11.16 -16.72
CA HIS A 158 -14.00 10.66 -17.73
C HIS A 158 -13.91 11.45 -19.04
N ASP A 159 -13.99 12.78 -18.96
CA ASP A 159 -13.94 13.66 -20.15
C ASP A 159 -12.61 13.48 -20.90
N GLU A 160 -11.48 13.39 -20.18
CA GLU A 160 -10.17 13.17 -20.80
C GLU A 160 -10.08 11.78 -21.44
N PHE A 161 -10.57 10.73 -20.76
CA PHE A 161 -10.60 9.38 -21.31
C PHE A 161 -11.44 9.32 -22.59
N MET A 162 -12.66 9.83 -22.57
CA MET A 162 -13.55 9.84 -23.73
C MET A 162 -13.02 10.67 -24.92
N SER A 163 -12.22 11.71 -24.63
CA SER A 163 -11.59 12.52 -25.69
C SER A 163 -10.48 11.77 -26.44
N LEU A 164 -9.89 10.75 -25.82
CA LEU A 164 -8.72 10.06 -26.35
C LEU A 164 -9.03 8.65 -26.87
N PHE A 165 -10.05 7.99 -26.33
CA PHE A 165 -10.23 6.54 -26.47
C PHE A 165 -11.68 6.18 -26.80
N THR A 166 -12.15 6.58 -27.97
CA THR A 166 -13.52 6.31 -28.44
C THR A 166 -13.75 4.88 -28.94
N ASP A 167 -12.67 4.14 -29.22
CA ASP A 167 -12.75 2.82 -29.89
C ASP A 167 -12.78 1.63 -28.93
N TYR A 168 -12.65 1.88 -27.61
CA TYR A 168 -12.69 0.80 -26.63
C TYR A 168 -14.11 0.49 -26.16
N HIS A 169 -14.48 -0.77 -26.24
CA HIS A 169 -15.74 -1.32 -25.73
C HIS A 169 -15.47 -2.32 -24.59
N ILE A 170 -14.98 -1.80 -23.47
CA ILE A 170 -14.69 -2.59 -22.28
C ILE A 170 -15.95 -2.70 -21.44
N ASN A 171 -16.21 -3.89 -20.91
CA ASN A 171 -17.27 -4.14 -19.93
C ASN A 171 -16.65 -4.73 -18.67
N GLY A 172 -17.09 -4.26 -17.51
CA GLY A 172 -16.68 -4.79 -16.22
C GLY A 172 -16.30 -3.71 -15.21
N ASN A 173 -15.90 -4.19 -14.03
CA ASN A 173 -15.49 -3.34 -12.92
C ASN A 173 -13.98 -3.42 -12.75
N VAL A 174 -13.33 -2.28 -12.64
CA VAL A 174 -11.92 -2.15 -12.30
C VAL A 174 -11.71 -1.08 -11.25
N ASN A 175 -10.61 -1.16 -10.54
CA ASN A 175 -10.11 -0.07 -9.71
C ASN A 175 -8.92 0.58 -10.41
N LEU A 176 -8.98 1.88 -10.58
CA LEU A 176 -7.81 2.69 -10.87
C LEU A 176 -7.16 3.05 -9.54
N GLU A 177 -5.98 2.50 -9.30
CA GLU A 177 -5.23 2.71 -8.08
C GLU A 177 -3.99 3.56 -8.35
N PHE A 178 -3.73 4.52 -7.49
CA PHE A 178 -2.54 5.37 -7.57
C PHE A 178 -2.24 6.00 -6.21
N TYR A 179 -1.04 6.50 -6.04
CA TYR A 179 -0.67 7.27 -4.86
C TYR A 179 -0.65 8.76 -5.18
N ILE A 180 -1.05 9.58 -4.21
CA ILE A 180 -0.72 11.00 -4.18
C ILE A 180 0.49 11.15 -3.26
N ASN A 181 1.60 11.64 -3.82
CA ASN A 181 2.81 11.86 -3.04
C ASN A 181 2.73 13.14 -2.21
N GLN A 182 3.76 13.42 -1.42
CA GLN A 182 3.84 14.60 -0.54
C GLN A 182 3.83 15.95 -1.30
N LYS A 183 4.04 15.94 -2.62
CA LYS A 183 3.97 17.12 -3.49
C LYS A 183 2.60 17.28 -4.18
N GLY A 184 1.68 16.32 -3.96
CA GLY A 184 0.38 16.30 -4.63
C GLY A 184 0.42 15.71 -6.04
N GLU A 185 1.49 15.02 -6.41
CA GLU A 185 1.66 14.39 -7.72
C GLU A 185 1.17 12.94 -7.69
N ILE A 186 0.62 12.48 -8.82
CA ILE A 186 0.22 11.09 -8.99
C ILE A 186 1.45 10.21 -9.19
N ALA A 187 1.53 9.11 -8.44
CA ALA A 187 2.61 8.12 -8.52
C ALA A 187 2.06 6.69 -8.56
N ASN A 188 2.80 5.81 -9.22
CA ASN A 188 2.54 4.36 -9.29
C ASN A 188 1.08 4.00 -9.69
N PRO A 189 0.54 4.58 -10.78
CA PRO A 189 -0.81 4.24 -11.22
C PRO A 189 -0.87 2.80 -11.73
N ARG A 190 -1.97 2.09 -11.42
CA ARG A 190 -2.27 0.76 -11.94
C ARG A 190 -3.78 0.54 -12.06
N ILE A 191 -4.15 -0.46 -12.84
CA ILE A 191 -5.52 -0.98 -12.96
C ILE A 191 -5.57 -2.33 -12.25
N TYR A 192 -6.61 -2.54 -11.44
CA TYR A 192 -6.81 -3.82 -10.75
C TYR A 192 -8.30 -4.23 -10.73
N PRO A 193 -8.65 -5.45 -11.15
CA PRO A 193 -7.79 -6.36 -11.92
C PRO A 193 -7.38 -5.77 -13.27
N GLU A 194 -6.24 -6.24 -13.81
CA GLU A 194 -5.85 -5.86 -15.17
C GLU A 194 -6.88 -6.35 -16.18
N ILE A 195 -7.17 -5.50 -17.17
CA ILE A 195 -7.99 -5.89 -18.31
C ILE A 195 -7.13 -6.66 -19.31
N TYR A 196 -7.69 -7.70 -19.91
CA TYR A 196 -7.00 -8.54 -20.91
C TYR A 196 -6.79 -7.80 -22.25
N ASP A 197 -6.31 -6.58 -22.17
CA ASP A 197 -5.90 -5.72 -23.27
C ASP A 197 -4.76 -4.83 -22.79
N PRO A 198 -3.50 -5.23 -23.03
CA PRO A 198 -2.34 -4.44 -22.58
C PRO A 198 -2.32 -3.04 -23.16
N LYS A 199 -2.80 -2.84 -24.41
CA LYS A 199 -2.86 -1.53 -25.03
C LYS A 199 -3.86 -0.64 -24.30
N PHE A 200 -5.05 -1.16 -24.00
CA PHE A 200 -6.04 -0.44 -23.19
C PHE A 200 -5.46 -0.03 -21.84
N ASN A 201 -4.81 -0.94 -21.12
CA ASN A 201 -4.24 -0.64 -19.79
C ASN A 201 -3.24 0.53 -19.86
N ILE A 202 -2.38 0.56 -20.87
CA ILE A 202 -1.41 1.64 -21.09
C ILE A 202 -2.13 2.96 -21.38
N ASP A 203 -3.06 2.94 -22.33
CA ASP A 203 -3.77 4.14 -22.78
C ASP A 203 -4.67 4.71 -21.67
N PHE A 204 -5.31 3.84 -20.90
CA PHE A 204 -6.13 4.22 -19.75
C PHE A 204 -5.30 4.91 -18.65
N LEU A 205 -4.14 4.36 -18.32
CA LEU A 205 -3.22 5.00 -17.36
C LEU A 205 -2.66 6.33 -17.89
N ARG A 206 -2.49 6.46 -19.21
CA ARG A 206 -2.07 7.72 -19.84
C ARG A 206 -3.06 8.86 -19.59
N THR A 207 -4.37 8.57 -19.44
CA THR A 207 -5.37 9.57 -19.08
C THR A 207 -5.01 10.33 -17.82
N LEU A 208 -4.49 9.63 -16.78
CA LEU A 208 -4.04 10.28 -15.54
C LEU A 208 -2.91 11.29 -15.76
N SER A 209 -1.96 10.97 -16.66
CA SER A 209 -0.82 11.85 -16.92
C SER A 209 -1.22 13.15 -17.64
N ARG A 210 -2.42 13.18 -18.25
CA ARG A 210 -2.96 14.34 -18.95
C ARG A 210 -3.78 15.24 -18.04
N LEU A 211 -4.16 14.76 -16.87
CA LEU A 211 -4.80 15.59 -15.84
C LEU A 211 -3.76 16.56 -15.25
N LYS A 212 -3.76 17.80 -15.73
CA LYS A 212 -2.76 18.82 -15.35
C LYS A 212 -2.93 19.39 -13.94
N LYS A 213 -3.93 18.93 -13.19
CA LYS A 213 -4.22 19.45 -11.86
C LYS A 213 -3.42 18.71 -10.79
N VAL A 214 -2.78 19.47 -9.92
CA VAL A 214 -2.05 18.96 -8.76
C VAL A 214 -3.03 18.80 -7.59
N TRP A 215 -3.00 17.65 -6.93
CA TRP A 215 -3.77 17.37 -5.73
C TRP A 215 -3.20 18.14 -4.53
N LYS A 216 -4.04 18.47 -3.58
CA LYS A 216 -3.56 18.73 -2.23
C LYS A 216 -3.18 17.39 -1.61
N PRO A 217 -1.95 17.19 -1.12
CA PRO A 217 -1.54 15.92 -0.53
C PRO A 217 -2.34 15.64 0.74
N ALA A 218 -2.38 14.39 1.16
CA ALA A 218 -2.85 14.03 2.49
C ALA A 218 -1.94 14.64 3.55
N LEU A 219 -2.52 14.97 4.71
CA LEU A 219 -1.79 15.58 5.81
C LEU A 219 -1.96 14.75 7.09
N TYR A 220 -0.89 14.64 7.85
CA TYR A 220 -0.88 14.20 9.23
C TYR A 220 -0.20 15.29 10.09
N SER A 221 -0.88 15.83 11.07
CA SER A 221 -0.37 16.97 11.87
C SER A 221 0.20 18.12 11.01
N ASN A 222 -0.47 18.44 9.89
CA ASN A 222 -0.04 19.42 8.87
C ASN A 222 1.24 19.03 8.08
N ILE A 223 1.76 17.83 8.26
CA ILE A 223 2.90 17.31 7.49
C ILE A 223 2.34 16.52 6.30
N PRO A 224 2.77 16.84 5.06
CA PRO A 224 2.34 16.09 3.88
C PRO A 224 2.80 14.64 3.93
N ILE A 225 1.86 13.72 3.71
CA ILE A 225 2.10 12.28 3.62
C ILE A 225 1.63 11.72 2.28
N LYS A 226 2.10 10.53 1.95
CA LYS A 226 1.63 9.78 0.78
C LYS A 226 0.32 9.07 1.13
N GLU A 227 -0.65 9.11 0.20
CA GLU A 227 -1.92 8.39 0.35
C GLU A 227 -2.26 7.58 -0.91
N LYS A 228 -2.75 6.35 -0.71
CA LYS A 228 -3.27 5.51 -1.80
C LYS A 228 -4.71 5.93 -2.10
N ILE A 229 -4.97 6.23 -3.37
CA ILE A 229 -6.32 6.49 -3.90
C ILE A 229 -6.78 5.26 -4.67
N VAL A 230 -8.00 4.81 -4.38
CA VAL A 230 -8.69 3.76 -5.13
C VAL A 230 -9.93 4.36 -5.77
N TYR A 231 -9.95 4.39 -7.09
CA TYR A 231 -11.07 4.90 -7.87
C TYR A 231 -11.77 3.75 -8.59
N PRO A 232 -12.95 3.29 -8.09
CA PRO A 232 -13.71 2.25 -8.76
C PRO A 232 -14.36 2.78 -10.03
N ILE A 233 -14.23 2.03 -11.11
CA ILE A 233 -14.81 2.34 -12.41
C ILE A 233 -15.62 1.15 -12.89
N ASN A 234 -16.86 1.43 -13.28
CA ASN A 234 -17.73 0.45 -13.94
C ASN A 234 -17.79 0.82 -15.42
N PHE A 235 -17.18 0.01 -16.26
CA PHE A 235 -17.32 0.09 -17.71
C PHE A 235 -18.62 -0.58 -18.11
N SER A 236 -19.62 0.24 -18.44
CA SER A 236 -20.93 -0.17 -18.93
C SER A 236 -21.35 0.78 -20.06
N THR A 237 -22.43 0.46 -20.74
CA THR A 237 -23.00 1.36 -21.75
C THR A 237 -23.13 2.80 -21.23
N ASN A 238 -23.59 2.96 -19.99
CA ASN A 238 -23.73 4.29 -19.37
C ASN A 238 -22.40 5.02 -19.14
N PHE A 239 -21.27 4.34 -19.10
CA PHE A 239 -19.96 4.98 -19.01
C PHE A 239 -19.60 5.71 -20.29
N TYR A 240 -19.98 5.13 -21.44
CA TYR A 240 -19.66 5.66 -22.76
C TYR A 240 -20.69 6.68 -23.29
N GLU A 241 -21.90 6.69 -22.75
CA GLU A 241 -23.01 7.55 -23.18
C GLU A 241 -23.16 8.87 -22.38
N ARG A 242 -22.28 9.12 -21.40
CA ARG A 242 -22.34 10.34 -20.56
C ARG A 242 -21.59 11.50 -21.18
#